data_f43138b9dfb1b771736e491781117d79
#
_entry.id   f43138b9dfb1b771736e491781117d79
#
_cell.length_a   1.000
_cell.length_b   1.000
_cell.length_c   1.000
_cell.angle_alpha   90.00
_cell.angle_beta   90.00
_cell.angle_gamma   90.00
#
_symmetry.space_group_name_H-M   'P 1'
#
loop_
_entity.id
_entity.type
_entity.pdbx_description
1 polymer ?
#
loop_
_entity_poly.entity_id
_entity_poly.type
_entity_poly.pdbx_seq_one_letter_code
_entity_poly.pdbx_strand_id
1 'polypeptide(L)'
;MELCSGDMLLEALVACAGVTLKAVATAIDIPLKSGTVSAEGDLDFRGTLGVAKDAPVGFAQIRLSFDVDTDVGQDKLDQLLKLTERYCVVYQTLKNGPPVEVSLKRKS
;
A
#
# COMPACT_ATOMS: atom_id res chain seq x y z
N MET A 1 9.72 -4.35 19.82
CA MET A 1 9.98 -3.35 18.76
C MET A 1 8.76 -2.46 18.59
N GLU A 2 8.97 -1.19 18.66
CA GLU A 2 7.89 -0.25 18.47
C GLU A 2 7.78 0.12 16.99
N LEU A 3 6.55 0.06 16.48
CA LEU A 3 6.25 0.50 15.13
C LEU A 3 5.86 1.97 15.16
N CYS A 4 6.41 2.77 14.26
CA CYS A 4 5.91 4.13 14.09
C CYS A 4 4.60 4.07 13.28
N SER A 5 3.82 5.14 13.33
CA SER A 5 2.53 5.18 12.64
C SER A 5 2.66 4.98 11.13
N GLY A 6 3.79 5.43 10.56
CA GLY A 6 4.05 5.20 9.14
C GLY A 6 4.19 3.72 8.80
N ASP A 7 4.85 2.94 9.66
CA ASP A 7 4.99 1.51 9.44
C ASP A 7 3.64 0.81 9.46
N MET A 8 2.72 1.25 10.31
CA MET A 8 1.38 0.71 10.36
C MET A 8 0.63 0.91 9.04
N LEU A 9 0.81 2.06 8.42
CA LEU A 9 0.21 2.34 7.11
C LEU A 9 0.78 1.42 6.04
N LEU A 10 2.10 1.22 6.03
CA LEU A 10 2.74 0.33 5.06
C LEU A 10 2.32 -1.13 5.27
N GLU A 11 2.14 -1.56 6.52
CA GLU A 11 1.64 -2.89 6.82
C GLU A 11 0.22 -3.09 6.31
N ALA A 12 -0.63 -2.08 6.48
CA ALA A 12 -2.01 -2.14 5.97
C ALA A 12 -2.01 -2.26 4.45
N LEU A 13 -1.13 -1.52 3.77
CA LEU A 13 -1.01 -1.59 2.31
C LEU A 13 -0.58 -2.98 1.86
N VAL A 14 0.44 -3.55 2.50
CA VAL A 14 0.93 -4.89 2.16
C VAL A 14 -0.14 -5.94 2.39
N ALA A 15 -0.84 -5.88 3.52
CA ALA A 15 -1.88 -6.86 3.83
C ALA A 15 -3.02 -6.80 2.82
N CYS A 16 -3.50 -5.61 2.49
CA CYS A 16 -4.56 -5.43 1.51
C CYS A 16 -4.13 -5.87 0.12
N ALA A 17 -2.94 -5.46 -0.30
CA ALA A 17 -2.41 -5.82 -1.61
C ALA A 17 -2.22 -7.32 -1.75
N GLY A 18 -1.76 -8.00 -0.71
CA GLY A 18 -1.56 -9.44 -0.72
C GLY A 18 -2.86 -10.21 -0.85
N VAL A 19 -3.87 -9.82 -0.09
CA VAL A 19 -5.20 -10.44 -0.19
C VAL A 19 -5.80 -10.22 -1.57
N THR A 20 -5.69 -9.01 -2.09
CA THR A 20 -6.22 -8.66 -3.41
C THR A 20 -5.51 -9.43 -4.51
N LEU A 21 -4.18 -9.54 -4.42
CA LEU A 21 -3.38 -10.28 -5.39
C LEU A 21 -3.84 -11.74 -5.48
N LYS A 22 -4.04 -12.38 -4.34
CA LYS A 22 -4.50 -13.77 -4.30
C LYS A 22 -5.90 -13.92 -4.88
N ALA A 23 -6.80 -13.00 -4.54
CA ALA A 23 -8.16 -13.05 -5.04
C ALA A 23 -8.20 -12.87 -6.57
N VAL A 24 -7.43 -11.93 -7.09
CA VAL A 24 -7.37 -11.69 -8.53
C VAL A 24 -6.74 -12.89 -9.24
N ALA A 25 -5.63 -13.41 -8.71
CA ALA A 25 -4.97 -14.57 -9.31
C ALA A 25 -5.93 -15.76 -9.41
N THR A 26 -6.72 -16.00 -8.38
CA THR A 26 -7.73 -17.05 -8.40
C THR A 26 -8.79 -16.78 -9.47
N ALA A 27 -9.24 -15.53 -9.56
CA ALA A 27 -10.30 -15.16 -10.48
C ALA A 27 -9.91 -15.30 -11.95
N ILE A 28 -8.63 -15.09 -12.28
CA ILE A 28 -8.15 -15.18 -13.67
C ILE A 28 -7.28 -16.43 -13.90
N ASP A 29 -7.37 -17.40 -12.99
CA ASP A 29 -6.73 -18.71 -13.13
C ASP A 29 -5.20 -18.65 -13.26
N ILE A 30 -4.56 -17.83 -12.44
CA ILE A 30 -3.11 -17.80 -12.36
C ILE A 30 -2.66 -18.60 -11.15
N PRO A 31 -1.96 -19.73 -11.36
CA PRO A 31 -1.41 -20.48 -10.22
C PRO A 31 -0.19 -19.78 -9.68
N LEU A 32 -0.26 -19.39 -8.40
CA LEU A 32 0.88 -18.80 -7.70
C LEU A 32 1.49 -19.86 -6.78
N LYS A 33 2.76 -20.20 -7.01
CA LYS A 33 3.48 -21.14 -6.16
C LYS A 33 3.86 -20.48 -4.84
N SER A 34 4.26 -19.23 -4.90
CA SER A 34 4.55 -18.41 -3.74
C SER A 34 4.51 -16.95 -4.15
N GLY A 35 4.48 -16.07 -3.16
CA GLY A 35 4.51 -14.65 -3.43
C GLY A 35 4.88 -13.87 -2.19
N THR A 36 5.58 -12.78 -2.40
CA THR A 36 5.94 -11.83 -1.34
C THR A 36 5.49 -10.44 -1.76
N VAL A 37 4.86 -9.74 -0.85
CA VAL A 37 4.48 -8.34 -1.06
C VAL A 37 5.27 -7.51 -0.08
N SER A 38 5.87 -6.44 -0.56
CA SER A 38 6.64 -5.54 0.29
C SER A 38 6.31 -4.10 -0.04
N ALA A 39 6.40 -3.25 0.97
CA ALA A 39 6.20 -1.83 0.80
C ALA A 39 7.26 -1.08 1.58
N GLU A 40 7.75 0.00 1.00
CA GLU A 40 8.64 0.91 1.69
C GLU A 40 8.25 2.34 1.36
N GLY A 41 8.58 3.24 2.24
CA GLY A 41 8.23 4.62 2.07
C GLY A 41 9.32 5.53 2.57
N ASP A 42 9.31 6.75 2.05
CA ASP A 42 10.29 7.77 2.40
C ASP A 42 9.61 8.83 3.24
N LEU A 43 10.12 9.04 4.45
CA LEU A 43 9.68 10.11 5.34
C LEU A 43 10.75 11.18 5.42
N ASP A 44 10.33 12.43 5.44
CA ASP A 44 11.24 13.53 5.74
C ASP A 44 11.08 13.83 7.24
N PHE A 45 12.05 13.44 8.03
CA PHE A 45 11.98 13.62 9.47
C PHE A 45 11.88 15.08 9.92
N ARG A 46 12.32 16.02 9.08
CA ARG A 46 12.15 17.44 9.38
C ARG A 46 10.68 17.80 9.46
N GLY A 47 9.84 17.23 8.56
CA GLY A 47 8.41 17.43 8.62
C GLY A 47 7.77 16.65 9.75
N THR A 48 8.11 15.37 9.87
CA THR A 48 7.53 14.47 10.88
C THR A 48 7.79 14.95 12.31
N LEU A 49 9.00 15.47 12.56
CA LEU A 49 9.38 15.99 13.87
C LEU A 49 9.03 17.47 14.06
N GLY A 50 8.44 18.12 13.07
CA GLY A 50 8.03 19.50 13.16
C GLY A 50 9.17 20.50 13.09
N VAL A 51 10.34 20.11 12.62
CA VAL A 51 11.52 20.97 12.52
C VAL A 51 11.45 21.91 11.33
N ALA A 52 10.83 21.45 10.22
CA ALA A 52 10.67 22.25 9.01
C ALA A 52 9.18 22.23 8.61
N LYS A 53 8.56 23.40 8.52
CA LYS A 53 7.15 23.52 8.21
C LYS A 53 6.82 23.23 6.74
N ASP A 54 7.80 23.41 5.86
CA ASP A 54 7.63 23.17 4.42
C ASP A 54 7.88 21.71 4.02
N ALA A 55 8.38 20.88 4.95
CA ALA A 55 8.60 19.48 4.69
C ALA A 55 7.31 18.69 4.99
N PRO A 56 6.97 17.67 4.17
CA PRO A 56 5.76 16.88 4.43
C PRO A 56 5.88 16.07 5.71
N VAL A 57 4.79 15.97 6.44
CA VAL A 57 4.74 15.14 7.66
C VAL A 57 4.53 13.67 7.27
N GLY A 58 3.73 13.41 6.26
CA GLY A 58 3.48 12.07 5.76
C GLY A 58 4.55 11.61 4.78
N PHE A 59 4.32 10.44 4.19
CA PHE A 59 5.26 9.89 3.23
C PHE A 59 5.40 10.78 2.00
N ALA A 60 6.64 11.05 1.59
CA ALA A 60 6.92 11.74 0.35
C ALA A 60 6.76 10.79 -0.84
N GLN A 61 7.03 9.50 -0.64
CA GLN A 61 6.90 8.48 -1.67
C GLN A 61 6.68 7.13 -1.01
N ILE A 62 5.89 6.28 -1.65
CA ILE A 62 5.68 4.90 -1.23
C ILE A 62 5.93 4.01 -2.44
N ARG A 63 6.64 2.91 -2.22
CA ARG A 63 6.91 1.90 -3.24
C ARG A 63 6.30 0.58 -2.79
N LEU A 64 5.46 0.01 -3.64
CA LEU A 64 4.81 -1.29 -3.40
C LEU A 64 5.36 -2.28 -4.42
N SER A 65 5.84 -3.41 -3.96
CA SER A 65 6.46 -4.41 -4.82
C SER A 65 5.86 -5.79 -4.59
N PHE A 66 5.68 -6.51 -5.68
CA PHE A 66 5.20 -7.89 -5.68
C PHE A 66 6.26 -8.79 -6.29
N ASP A 67 6.59 -9.88 -5.60
CA ASP A 67 7.52 -10.88 -6.11
C ASP A 67 6.77 -12.21 -6.09
N VAL A 68 6.45 -12.73 -7.28
CA VAL A 68 5.61 -13.91 -7.41
C VAL A 68 6.33 -15.01 -8.16
N ASP A 69 6.09 -16.25 -7.74
CA ASP A 69 6.61 -17.45 -8.39
C ASP A 69 5.48 -18.12 -9.15
N THR A 70 5.54 -18.05 -10.47
CA THR A 70 4.52 -18.62 -11.34
C THR A 70 5.11 -18.90 -12.71
N ASP A 71 4.48 -19.81 -13.45
CA ASP A 71 4.93 -20.18 -14.79
C ASP A 71 4.19 -19.45 -15.92
N VAL A 72 3.23 -18.57 -15.58
CA VAL A 72 2.47 -17.85 -16.62
C VAL A 72 3.35 -16.81 -17.31
N GLY A 73 2.96 -16.45 -18.53
CA GLY A 73 3.69 -15.46 -19.31
C GLY A 73 3.49 -14.03 -18.82
N GLN A 74 4.29 -13.13 -19.36
CA GLN A 74 4.29 -11.73 -18.94
C GLN A 74 2.92 -11.06 -19.12
N ASP A 75 2.18 -11.40 -20.18
CA ASP A 75 0.86 -10.83 -20.42
C ASP A 75 -0.10 -11.08 -19.25
N LYS A 76 -0.05 -12.30 -18.71
CA LYS A 76 -0.87 -12.65 -17.56
C LYS A 76 -0.43 -11.92 -16.30
N LEU A 77 0.88 -11.76 -16.11
CA LEU A 77 1.43 -11.03 -14.98
C LEU A 77 1.03 -9.55 -15.03
N ASP A 78 1.07 -8.95 -16.22
CA ASP A 78 0.66 -7.57 -16.39
C ASP A 78 -0.83 -7.39 -16.06
N GLN A 79 -1.66 -8.35 -16.48
CA GLN A 79 -3.08 -8.33 -16.15
C GLN A 79 -3.30 -8.48 -14.64
N LEU A 80 -2.56 -9.38 -14.00
CA LEU A 80 -2.63 -9.59 -12.56
C LEU A 80 -2.31 -8.30 -11.79
N LEU A 81 -1.23 -7.64 -12.17
CA LEU A 81 -0.84 -6.39 -11.52
C LEU A 81 -1.89 -5.30 -11.72
N LYS A 82 -2.36 -5.14 -12.94
CA LYS A 82 -3.34 -4.11 -13.27
C LYS A 82 -4.64 -4.28 -12.49
N LEU A 83 -5.13 -5.51 -12.39
CA LEU A 83 -6.34 -5.80 -11.64
C LEU A 83 -6.13 -5.68 -10.13
N THR A 84 -4.96 -6.07 -9.65
CA THR A 84 -4.63 -5.92 -8.23
C THR A 84 -4.62 -4.44 -7.84
N GLU A 85 -4.00 -3.59 -8.66
CA GLU A 85 -4.02 -2.15 -8.44
C GLU A 85 -5.44 -1.60 -8.42
N ARG A 86 -6.28 -2.07 -9.33
CA ARG A 86 -7.64 -1.58 -9.46
C ARG A 86 -8.48 -1.88 -8.21
N TYR A 87 -8.31 -3.04 -7.62
CA TYR A 87 -9.19 -3.52 -6.55
C TYR A 87 -8.58 -3.46 -5.15
N CYS A 88 -7.34 -3.02 -5.01
CA CYS A 88 -6.74 -2.84 -3.69
C CYS A 88 -7.25 -1.55 -3.05
N VAL A 89 -8.08 -1.69 -2.03
CA VAL A 89 -8.74 -0.53 -1.39
C VAL A 89 -7.71 0.44 -0.81
N VAL A 90 -6.71 -0.08 -0.09
CA VAL A 90 -5.70 0.77 0.54
C VAL A 90 -4.87 1.50 -0.51
N TYR A 91 -4.44 0.78 -1.55
CA TYR A 91 -3.68 1.40 -2.64
C TYR A 91 -4.48 2.53 -3.30
N GLN A 92 -5.74 2.27 -3.66
CA GLN A 92 -6.58 3.27 -4.31
C GLN A 92 -6.83 4.48 -3.40
N THR A 93 -7.00 4.23 -2.11
CA THR A 93 -7.21 5.30 -1.14
C THR A 93 -5.98 6.21 -1.06
N LEU A 94 -4.79 5.61 -0.97
CA LEU A 94 -3.55 6.38 -0.90
C LEU A 94 -3.28 7.14 -2.19
N LYS A 95 -3.53 6.50 -3.33
CA LYS A 95 -3.26 7.11 -4.63
C LYS A 95 -4.18 8.31 -4.90
N ASN A 96 -5.44 8.20 -4.53
CA ASN A 96 -6.44 9.22 -4.88
C ASN A 96 -6.63 10.27 -3.80
N GLY A 97 -6.14 10.05 -2.58
CA GLY A 97 -6.20 11.03 -1.51
C GLY A 97 -7.60 11.55 -1.24
N PRO A 98 -8.55 10.71 -0.77
CA PRO A 98 -9.92 11.16 -0.57
C PRO A 98 -9.99 12.25 0.51
N PRO A 99 -11.03 13.10 0.46
CA PRO A 99 -11.23 14.06 1.54
C PRO A 99 -11.36 13.36 2.89
N VAL A 100 -10.71 13.92 3.89
CA VAL A 100 -10.76 13.39 5.25
C VAL A 100 -11.30 14.47 6.15
N GLU A 101 -12.41 14.18 6.83
CA GLU A 101 -13.01 15.10 7.76
C GLU A 101 -12.51 14.80 9.18
N VAL A 102 -12.17 15.83 9.90
CA VAL A 102 -11.67 15.72 11.28
C VAL A 102 -12.53 16.56 12.18
N SER A 103 -12.93 15.99 13.30
CA SER A 103 -13.70 16.74 14.29
C SER A 103 -13.15 16.45 15.69
N LEU A 104 -13.27 17.44 16.55
CA LEU A 104 -12.91 17.32 17.95
C LEU A 104 -14.08 17.82 18.78
N LYS A 105 -14.58 16.98 19.67
CA LYS A 105 -15.69 17.33 20.53
C LYS A 105 -15.22 17.30 21.98
N ARG A 106 -15.67 18.30 22.75
CA ARG A 106 -15.40 18.30 24.17
C ARG A 106 -16.41 17.39 24.87
N LYS A 107 -15.91 16.48 25.66
CA LYS A 107 -16.77 15.68 26.53
C LYS A 107 -17.01 16.48 27.82
N SER A 108 -18.25 16.83 28.07
CA SER A 108 -18.61 17.60 29.27
C SER A 108 -18.83 16.71 30.48
#